data_befd8d1f504e93fc21c5f755fb0c1411
#
_entry.id   befd8d1f504e93fc21c5f755fb0c1411
#
_cell.length_a   1.000
_cell.length_b   1.000
_cell.length_c   1.000
_cell.angle_alpha   90.00
_cell.angle_beta   90.00
_cell.angle_gamma   90.00
#
_symmetry.space_group_name_H-M   'P 1'
#
loop_
_entity.id
_entity.type
_entity.pdbx_description
1 polymer ?
#
loop_
_entity_poly.entity_id
_entity_poly.type
_entity_poly.pdbx_seq_one_letter_code
_entity_poly.pdbx_strand_id
1 'polypeptide(L)'
;MKELSLNILDIVQNSVVAEANLIQVLIAETDETLRITIEDNGRGMSPDFLATVMDPFSTTRKTRKVGMGIPLFKLAAEQTGGELTLSSKTREMSPKDHGTVISAFFYKNHMDFTPLGDVVSTLISLIQGCPDVDFFFEHELPKGETVHLDTREMREALGDEIPLNSFEVLEWARESLNEQYGF
;
A
#
# COMPACT_ATOMS: atom_id res chain seq x y z
N MET A 1 8.87 -11.91 -6.36
CA MET A 1 9.23 -11.16 -5.15
C MET A 1 9.21 -12.11 -3.97
N LYS A 2 10.03 -11.87 -2.96
CA LYS A 2 10.13 -12.78 -1.81
C LYS A 2 9.09 -12.47 -0.71
N GLU A 3 8.49 -11.28 -0.73
CA GLU A 3 7.59 -10.77 0.30
C GLU A 3 6.56 -9.82 -0.29
N LEU A 4 5.32 -9.88 0.20
CA LEU A 4 4.24 -8.98 -0.24
C LEU A 4 4.44 -7.53 0.22
N SER A 5 5.20 -7.29 1.28
CA SER A 5 5.60 -5.95 1.73
C SER A 5 6.31 -5.15 0.65
N LEU A 6 7.08 -5.81 -0.23
CA LEU A 6 7.71 -5.17 -1.39
C LEU A 6 6.70 -4.80 -2.49
N ASN A 7 5.63 -5.59 -2.66
CA ASN A 7 4.53 -5.19 -3.55
C ASN A 7 3.81 -3.96 -2.99
N ILE A 8 3.56 -3.91 -1.67
CA ILE A 8 2.98 -2.73 -1.00
C ILE A 8 3.85 -1.50 -1.29
N LEU A 9 5.17 -1.61 -1.11
CA LEU A 9 6.11 -0.52 -1.38
C LEU A 9 5.97 0.01 -2.81
N ASP A 10 5.97 -0.88 -3.81
CA ASP A 10 5.88 -0.51 -5.22
C ASP A 10 4.54 0.17 -5.56
N ILE A 11 3.43 -0.34 -5.00
CA ILE A 11 2.10 0.24 -5.22
C ILE A 11 1.99 1.62 -4.57
N VAL A 12 2.45 1.76 -3.33
CA VAL A 12 2.44 3.05 -2.62
C VAL A 12 3.32 4.09 -3.33
N GLN A 13 4.47 3.69 -3.88
CA GLN A 13 5.29 4.59 -4.69
C GLN A 13 4.56 5.08 -5.95
N ASN A 14 3.73 4.24 -6.58
CA ASN A 14 2.88 4.69 -7.68
C ASN A 14 1.86 5.74 -7.24
N SER A 15 1.29 5.58 -6.04
CA SER A 15 0.36 6.55 -5.44
C SER A 15 1.05 7.89 -5.16
N VAL A 16 2.29 7.87 -4.66
CA VAL A 16 3.11 9.09 -4.46
C VAL A 16 3.37 9.79 -5.81
N VAL A 17 3.74 9.04 -6.86
CA VAL A 17 3.93 9.58 -8.23
C VAL A 17 2.61 10.13 -8.80
N ALA A 18 1.46 9.60 -8.38
CA ALA A 18 0.14 10.11 -8.73
C ALA A 18 -0.29 11.34 -7.90
N GLU A 19 0.63 11.93 -7.13
CA GLU A 19 0.42 13.14 -6.32
C GLU A 19 -0.64 12.93 -5.21
N ALA A 20 -0.71 11.72 -4.66
CA ALA A 20 -1.50 11.46 -3.47
C ALA A 20 -0.90 12.18 -2.25
N ASN A 21 -1.74 12.76 -1.41
CA ASN A 21 -1.34 13.32 -0.13
C ASN A 21 -1.83 12.49 1.07
N LEU A 22 -2.70 11.51 0.82
CA LEU A 22 -3.13 10.50 1.77
C LEU A 22 -3.13 9.13 1.09
N ILE A 23 -2.46 8.17 1.72
CA ILE A 23 -2.40 6.79 1.26
C ILE A 23 -2.77 5.88 2.43
N GLN A 24 -3.76 5.01 2.21
CA GLN A 24 -4.22 4.04 3.19
C GLN A 24 -3.75 2.65 2.80
N VAL A 25 -3.18 1.93 3.73
CA VAL A 25 -2.77 0.53 3.60
C VAL A 25 -3.53 -0.29 4.62
N LEU A 26 -4.50 -1.07 4.15
CA LEU A 26 -5.39 -1.87 4.97
C LEU A 26 -5.09 -3.35 4.73
N ILE A 27 -4.80 -4.08 5.78
CA ILE A 27 -4.53 -5.51 5.74
C ILE A 27 -5.55 -6.22 6.62
N ALA A 28 -6.27 -7.18 6.06
CA ALA A 28 -7.16 -8.05 6.81
C ALA A 28 -6.64 -9.49 6.69
N GLU A 29 -6.23 -10.07 7.80
CA GLU A 29 -5.64 -11.39 7.86
C GLU A 29 -6.46 -12.35 8.71
N THR A 30 -6.68 -13.54 8.17
CA THR A 30 -7.23 -14.70 8.91
C THR A 30 -6.19 -15.82 8.91
N ASP A 31 -6.52 -16.96 9.53
CA ASP A 31 -5.66 -18.15 9.46
C ASP A 31 -5.52 -18.67 8.01
N GLU A 32 -6.53 -18.48 7.17
CA GLU A 32 -6.60 -19.05 5.82
C GLU A 32 -6.41 -18.02 4.70
N THR A 33 -6.66 -16.74 4.96
CA THR A 33 -6.71 -15.70 3.92
C THR A 33 -5.96 -14.45 4.32
N LEU A 34 -5.51 -13.71 3.31
CA LEU A 34 -4.93 -12.38 3.44
C LEU A 34 -5.53 -11.46 2.39
N ARG A 35 -6.02 -10.29 2.79
CA ARG A 35 -6.44 -9.22 1.89
C ARG A 35 -5.59 -7.99 2.16
N ILE A 36 -5.02 -7.43 1.11
CA ILE A 36 -4.26 -6.19 1.17
C ILE A 36 -4.98 -5.18 0.27
N THR A 37 -5.41 -4.06 0.85
CA THR A 37 -6.05 -2.96 0.13
C THR A 37 -5.20 -1.71 0.28
N ILE A 38 -4.88 -1.07 -0.85
CA ILE A 38 -4.16 0.20 -0.89
C ILE A 38 -5.08 1.20 -1.59
N GLU A 39 -5.39 2.29 -0.90
CA GLU A 39 -6.23 3.36 -1.37
C GLU A 39 -5.47 4.68 -1.33
N ASP A 40 -5.55 5.46 -2.40
CA ASP A 40 -4.95 6.79 -2.48
C ASP A 40 -5.94 7.82 -3.02
N ASN A 41 -5.69 9.08 -2.69
CA ASN A 41 -6.42 10.23 -3.19
C ASN A 41 -5.64 10.99 -4.28
N GLY A 42 -4.78 10.31 -5.03
CA GLY A 42 -4.02 10.87 -6.12
C GLY A 42 -4.88 11.28 -7.32
N ARG A 43 -4.24 11.66 -8.42
CA ARG A 43 -4.95 12.13 -9.64
C ARG A 43 -5.83 11.08 -10.30
N GLY A 44 -5.70 9.80 -9.93
CA GLY A 44 -6.40 8.69 -10.54
C GLY A 44 -5.91 8.32 -11.95
N MET A 45 -6.53 7.30 -12.52
CA MET A 45 -6.24 6.76 -13.86
C MET A 45 -7.45 6.91 -14.77
N SER A 46 -7.23 7.28 -16.03
CA SER A 46 -8.29 7.28 -17.05
C SER A 46 -8.73 5.85 -17.35
N PRO A 47 -9.97 5.63 -17.82
CA PRO A 47 -10.46 4.30 -18.20
C PRO A 47 -9.55 3.59 -19.21
N ASP A 48 -9.02 4.31 -20.20
CA ASP A 48 -8.11 3.75 -21.21
C ASP A 48 -6.77 3.29 -20.59
N PHE A 49 -6.23 4.08 -19.66
CA PHE A 49 -5.00 3.71 -18.96
C PHE A 49 -5.24 2.56 -17.99
N LEU A 50 -6.36 2.56 -17.27
CA LEU A 50 -6.76 1.49 -16.35
C LEU A 50 -6.85 0.13 -17.08
N ALA A 51 -7.42 0.10 -18.28
CA ALA A 51 -7.50 -1.10 -19.09
C ALA A 51 -6.12 -1.67 -19.49
N THR A 52 -5.11 -0.80 -19.61
CA THR A 52 -3.74 -1.20 -20.01
C THR A 52 -2.86 -1.62 -18.83
N VAL A 53 -3.08 -1.05 -17.65
CA VAL A 53 -2.27 -1.31 -16.45
C VAL A 53 -2.37 -2.74 -15.95
N MET A 54 -3.51 -3.37 -16.18
CA MET A 54 -3.78 -4.76 -15.77
C MET A 54 -3.17 -5.81 -16.71
N ASP A 55 -2.72 -5.41 -17.91
CA ASP A 55 -2.12 -6.30 -18.88
C ASP A 55 -0.59 -6.25 -18.78
N PRO A 56 0.08 -7.33 -18.33
CA PRO A 56 1.54 -7.38 -18.22
C PRO A 56 2.25 -7.28 -19.59
N PHE A 57 1.54 -7.50 -20.70
CA PHE A 57 2.09 -7.48 -22.06
C PHE A 57 1.87 -6.14 -22.77
N SER A 58 1.06 -5.23 -22.24
CA SER A 58 0.79 -3.92 -22.84
C SER A 58 1.95 -2.93 -22.69
N THR A 59 3.01 -3.29 -21.96
CA THR A 59 4.18 -2.44 -21.68
C THR A 59 5.16 -2.29 -22.85
N THR A 60 4.84 -2.76 -24.06
CA THR A 60 5.72 -2.66 -25.24
C THR A 60 5.82 -1.26 -25.87
N ARG A 61 5.14 -0.24 -25.35
CA ARG A 61 5.27 1.14 -25.81
C ARG A 61 6.15 1.97 -24.88
N LYS A 62 7.24 2.49 -25.47
CA LYS A 62 8.36 3.29 -24.90
C LYS A 62 7.99 4.61 -24.20
N THR A 63 6.79 4.79 -23.69
CA THR A 63 6.36 6.05 -23.09
C THR A 63 5.75 5.81 -21.72
N ARG A 64 6.57 6.03 -20.72
CA ARG A 64 6.43 5.95 -19.26
C ARG A 64 6.69 4.55 -18.68
N LYS A 65 7.63 4.53 -17.73
CA LYS A 65 7.84 3.43 -16.80
C LYS A 65 6.58 3.28 -15.92
N VAL A 66 5.56 2.60 -16.40
CA VAL A 66 4.59 1.96 -15.51
C VAL A 66 5.37 0.84 -14.86
N GLY A 67 5.63 0.94 -13.57
CA GLY A 67 6.33 -0.09 -12.83
C GLY A 67 5.59 -1.43 -12.98
N MET A 68 6.31 -2.53 -12.91
CA MET A 68 5.73 -3.88 -12.95
C MET A 68 4.98 -4.23 -11.66
N GLY A 69 4.83 -3.30 -10.71
CA GLY A 69 4.25 -3.52 -9.39
C GLY A 69 2.84 -4.10 -9.44
N ILE A 70 1.90 -3.47 -10.16
CA ILE A 70 0.51 -3.94 -10.23
C ILE A 70 0.40 -5.32 -10.91
N PRO A 71 1.00 -5.56 -12.10
CA PRO A 71 0.99 -6.89 -12.72
C PRO A 71 1.61 -7.98 -11.84
N LEU A 72 2.70 -7.71 -11.14
CA LEU A 72 3.34 -8.67 -10.26
C LEU A 72 2.51 -8.95 -9.00
N PHE A 73 1.85 -7.94 -8.46
CA PHE A 73 0.95 -8.10 -7.32
C PHE A 73 -0.28 -8.93 -7.71
N LYS A 74 -0.84 -8.66 -8.89
CA LYS A 74 -1.91 -9.47 -9.49
C LYS A 74 -1.49 -10.93 -9.66
N LEU A 75 -0.32 -11.16 -10.27
CA LEU A 75 0.20 -12.51 -10.46
C LEU A 75 0.36 -13.25 -9.13
N ALA A 76 0.90 -12.60 -8.11
CA ALA A 76 1.08 -13.19 -6.79
C ALA A 76 -0.26 -13.60 -6.16
N ALA A 77 -1.33 -12.81 -6.32
CA ALA A 77 -2.66 -13.15 -5.84
C ALA A 77 -3.26 -14.33 -6.64
N GLU A 78 -3.23 -14.26 -7.96
CA GLU A 78 -3.79 -15.30 -8.85
C GLU A 78 -3.10 -16.66 -8.68
N GLN A 79 -1.80 -16.69 -8.41
CA GLN A 79 -1.05 -17.92 -8.12
C GLN A 79 -1.56 -18.67 -6.89
N THR A 80 -2.18 -17.97 -5.94
CA THR A 80 -2.81 -18.62 -4.76
C THR A 80 -4.27 -19.00 -4.98
N GLY A 81 -4.82 -18.77 -6.18
CA GLY A 81 -6.25 -18.89 -6.47
C GLY A 81 -7.07 -17.67 -6.03
N GLY A 82 -6.39 -16.61 -5.58
CA GLY A 82 -7.00 -15.34 -5.25
C GLY A 82 -7.17 -14.43 -6.46
N GLU A 83 -7.37 -13.15 -6.20
CA GLU A 83 -7.63 -12.14 -7.24
C GLU A 83 -7.08 -10.77 -6.86
N LEU A 84 -6.93 -9.91 -7.87
CA LEU A 84 -6.68 -8.48 -7.66
C LEU A 84 -7.76 -7.67 -8.36
N THR A 85 -8.34 -6.73 -7.61
CA THR A 85 -9.28 -5.74 -8.13
C THR A 85 -8.62 -4.36 -8.13
N LEU A 86 -8.93 -3.57 -9.15
CA LEU A 86 -8.40 -2.22 -9.35
C LEU A 86 -9.52 -1.31 -9.80
N SER A 87 -9.75 -0.23 -9.07
CA SER A 87 -10.67 0.84 -9.44
C SER A 87 -9.98 2.19 -9.32
N SER A 88 -10.28 3.10 -10.24
CA SER A 88 -9.69 4.44 -10.21
C SER A 88 -10.65 5.46 -10.83
N LYS A 89 -10.65 6.65 -10.27
CA LYS A 89 -11.40 7.82 -10.76
C LYS A 89 -10.44 8.98 -10.91
N THR A 90 -10.42 9.61 -12.07
CA THR A 90 -9.60 10.81 -12.25
C THR A 90 -10.22 12.00 -11.51
N ARG A 91 -9.37 12.98 -11.17
CA ARG A 91 -9.80 14.24 -10.55
C ARG A 91 -10.82 14.99 -11.41
N GLU A 92 -10.75 14.86 -12.74
CA GLU A 92 -11.71 15.44 -13.67
C GLU A 92 -13.08 14.76 -13.60
N MET A 93 -13.11 13.43 -13.48
CA MET A 93 -14.35 12.64 -13.40
C MET A 93 -15.04 12.81 -12.04
N SER A 94 -14.26 12.90 -10.97
CA SER A 94 -14.76 13.01 -9.59
C SER A 94 -13.87 13.92 -8.75
N PRO A 95 -14.10 15.24 -8.77
CA PRO A 95 -13.24 16.21 -8.07
C PRO A 95 -13.13 16.01 -6.55
N LYS A 96 -14.14 15.38 -5.93
CA LYS A 96 -14.19 15.14 -4.49
C LYS A 96 -13.86 13.72 -4.06
N ASP A 97 -13.89 12.76 -4.99
CA ASP A 97 -13.75 11.34 -4.75
C ASP A 97 -12.91 10.71 -5.88
N HIS A 98 -11.70 11.23 -6.03
CA HIS A 98 -10.72 10.78 -7.01
C HIS A 98 -9.60 9.99 -6.32
N GLY A 99 -8.87 9.20 -7.10
CA GLY A 99 -7.75 8.39 -6.64
C GLY A 99 -7.84 6.97 -7.16
N THR A 100 -7.15 6.07 -6.49
CA THR A 100 -7.05 4.67 -6.89
C THR A 100 -7.23 3.75 -5.69
N VAL A 101 -7.96 2.67 -5.89
CA VAL A 101 -8.10 1.58 -4.92
C VAL A 101 -7.64 0.28 -5.58
N ILE A 102 -6.66 -0.37 -4.96
CA ILE A 102 -6.13 -1.68 -5.35
C ILE A 102 -6.39 -2.63 -4.19
N SER A 103 -7.03 -3.76 -4.44
CA SER A 103 -7.26 -4.79 -3.44
C SER A 103 -6.84 -6.15 -3.97
N ALA A 104 -5.90 -6.80 -3.29
CA ALA A 104 -5.42 -8.14 -3.61
C ALA A 104 -5.85 -9.12 -2.52
N PHE A 105 -6.36 -10.26 -2.93
CA PHE A 105 -6.82 -11.33 -2.05
C PHE A 105 -6.03 -12.61 -2.29
N PHE A 106 -5.59 -13.26 -1.22
CA PHE A 106 -4.72 -14.43 -1.24
C PHE A 106 -5.27 -15.55 -0.37
N TYR A 107 -5.10 -16.80 -0.81
CA TYR A 107 -5.26 -17.98 0.03
C TYR A 107 -3.90 -18.38 0.63
N LYS A 108 -3.77 -18.29 1.96
CA LYS A 108 -2.51 -18.53 2.69
C LYS A 108 -2.07 -19.99 2.69
N ASN A 109 -3.01 -20.91 2.56
CA ASN A 109 -2.75 -22.36 2.54
C ASN A 109 -2.25 -22.86 1.18
N HIS A 110 -2.13 -22.00 0.16
CA HIS A 110 -1.61 -22.37 -1.15
C HIS A 110 -0.08 -22.45 -1.12
N MET A 111 0.49 -23.43 -1.87
CA MET A 111 1.93 -23.64 -1.91
C MET A 111 2.73 -22.47 -2.49
N ASP A 112 2.10 -21.68 -3.36
CA ASP A 112 2.70 -20.49 -3.99
C ASP A 112 2.42 -19.20 -3.20
N PHE A 113 1.88 -19.30 -1.98
CA PHE A 113 1.64 -18.13 -1.15
C PHE A 113 2.96 -17.44 -0.78
N THR A 114 3.05 -16.17 -1.10
CA THR A 114 4.15 -15.31 -0.71
C THR A 114 3.84 -14.69 0.66
N PRO A 115 4.71 -14.81 1.66
CA PRO A 115 4.46 -14.23 2.99
C PRO A 115 4.37 -12.71 2.95
N LEU A 116 3.67 -12.12 3.93
CA LEU A 116 3.55 -10.67 4.06
C LEU A 116 4.91 -9.99 4.17
N GLY A 117 5.83 -10.58 4.94
CA GLY A 117 7.17 -10.05 5.14
C GLY A 117 7.22 -8.89 6.15
N ASP A 118 8.28 -8.08 6.07
CA ASP A 118 8.53 -6.97 6.99
C ASP A 118 7.77 -5.71 6.59
N VAL A 119 6.49 -5.66 6.96
CA VAL A 119 5.63 -4.52 6.70
C VAL A 119 6.02 -3.29 7.54
N VAL A 120 6.58 -3.49 8.74
CA VAL A 120 7.03 -2.40 9.62
C VAL A 120 8.14 -1.62 8.94
N SER A 121 9.22 -2.31 8.51
CA SER A 121 10.31 -1.65 7.79
C SER A 121 9.86 -1.00 6.49
N THR A 122 8.89 -1.58 5.80
CA THR A 122 8.28 -0.98 4.61
C THR A 122 7.59 0.34 4.93
N LEU A 123 6.74 0.39 5.96
CA LEU A 123 6.06 1.63 6.40
C LEU A 123 7.06 2.71 6.83
N ILE A 124 8.05 2.35 7.64
CA ILE A 124 9.09 3.30 8.09
C ILE A 124 9.85 3.87 6.88
N SER A 125 10.18 3.03 5.90
CA SER A 125 10.86 3.49 4.67
C SER A 125 9.99 4.44 3.84
N LEU A 126 8.67 4.21 3.79
CA LEU A 126 7.71 5.08 3.11
C LEU A 126 7.60 6.44 3.80
N ILE A 127 7.47 6.48 5.13
CA ILE A 127 7.41 7.71 5.92
C ILE A 127 8.72 8.50 5.78
N GLN A 128 9.85 7.81 5.83
CA GLN A 128 11.17 8.43 5.66
C GLN A 128 11.35 9.04 4.27
N GLY A 129 10.93 8.33 3.22
CA GLY A 129 11.10 8.77 1.83
C GLY A 129 10.08 9.80 1.37
N CYS A 130 8.91 9.87 2.01
CA CYS A 130 7.78 10.71 1.62
C CYS A 130 7.18 11.44 2.84
N PRO A 131 7.96 12.31 3.54
CA PRO A 131 7.54 12.91 4.80
C PRO A 131 6.35 13.87 4.68
N ASP A 132 6.03 14.34 3.48
CA ASP A 132 4.91 15.24 3.19
C ASP A 132 3.61 14.52 2.85
N VAL A 133 3.66 13.19 2.71
CA VAL A 133 2.49 12.33 2.47
C VAL A 133 1.99 11.77 3.78
N ASP A 134 0.67 11.75 3.96
CA ASP A 134 0.06 11.08 5.10
C ASP A 134 -0.20 9.62 4.80
N PHE A 135 0.11 8.78 5.78
CA PHE A 135 -0.12 7.34 5.73
C PHE A 135 -1.08 6.94 6.85
N PHE A 136 -2.09 6.17 6.46
CA PHE A 136 -2.96 5.43 7.37
C PHE A 136 -2.68 3.94 7.18
N PHE A 137 -2.29 3.27 8.23
CA PHE A 137 -2.02 1.84 8.22
C PHE A 137 -2.91 1.13 9.24
N GLU A 138 -3.52 0.04 8.81
CA GLU A 138 -4.28 -0.84 9.69
C GLU A 138 -4.07 -2.29 9.28
N HIS A 139 -3.77 -3.15 10.24
CA HIS A 139 -3.66 -4.59 10.04
C HIS A 139 -4.52 -5.32 11.07
N GLU A 140 -5.63 -5.89 10.60
CA GLU A 140 -6.47 -6.79 11.38
C GLU A 140 -5.82 -8.17 11.41
N LEU A 141 -5.35 -8.60 12.59
CA LEU A 141 -4.68 -9.88 12.80
C LEU A 141 -5.69 -11.03 12.98
N PRO A 142 -5.29 -12.29 12.72
CA PRO A 142 -6.20 -13.45 12.80
C PRO A 142 -6.92 -13.61 14.14
N LYS A 143 -6.34 -13.11 15.22
CA LYS A 143 -6.94 -13.17 16.56
C LYS A 143 -7.86 -12.01 16.92
N GLY A 144 -8.09 -11.11 15.97
CA GLY A 144 -8.95 -9.92 16.15
C GLY A 144 -8.24 -8.71 16.78
N GLU A 145 -6.95 -8.79 17.01
CA GLU A 145 -6.13 -7.63 17.37
C GLU A 145 -5.87 -6.78 16.12
N THR A 146 -5.76 -5.46 16.31
CA THR A 146 -5.50 -4.54 15.20
C THR A 146 -4.22 -3.76 15.49
N VAL A 147 -3.30 -3.77 14.52
CA VAL A 147 -2.11 -2.91 14.51
C VAL A 147 -2.44 -1.68 13.69
N HIS A 148 -2.13 -0.50 14.23
CA HIS A 148 -2.55 0.77 13.66
C HIS A 148 -1.44 1.82 13.70
N LEU A 149 -1.37 2.65 12.64
CA LEU A 149 -0.55 3.85 12.60
C LEU A 149 -1.21 4.89 11.69
N ASP A 150 -1.36 6.12 12.19
CA ASP A 150 -1.85 7.28 11.42
C ASP A 150 -0.85 8.44 11.55
N THR A 151 -0.22 8.81 10.45
CA THR A 151 0.76 9.90 10.46
C THR A 151 0.13 11.27 10.69
N ARG A 152 -1.18 11.43 10.48
CA ARG A 152 -1.92 12.66 10.79
C ARG A 152 -2.01 12.87 12.31
N GLU A 153 -2.27 11.80 13.07
CA GLU A 153 -2.24 11.84 14.53
C GLU A 153 -0.83 12.12 15.05
N MET A 154 0.19 11.55 14.38
CA MET A 154 1.58 11.84 14.71
C MET A 154 1.90 13.32 14.50
N ARG A 155 1.46 13.95 13.40
CA ARG A 155 1.66 15.38 13.13
C ARG A 155 0.97 16.26 14.17
N GLU A 156 -0.26 15.91 14.56
CA GLU A 156 -0.98 16.64 15.62
C GLU A 156 -0.21 16.61 16.95
N ALA A 157 0.37 15.47 17.29
CA ALA A 157 1.14 15.29 18.52
C ALA A 157 2.50 15.99 18.50
N LEU A 158 3.19 16.01 17.34
CA LEU A 158 4.55 16.55 17.17
C LEU A 158 4.55 18.08 16.93
N GLY A 159 3.46 18.63 16.37
CA GLY A 159 3.41 19.99 15.85
C GLY A 159 4.23 20.19 14.56
N ASP A 160 4.21 21.43 14.06
CA ASP A 160 4.82 21.76 12.76
C ASP A 160 6.35 21.79 12.75
N GLU A 161 6.98 21.78 13.94
CA GLU A 161 8.43 21.95 14.07
C GLU A 161 9.22 20.64 13.87
N ILE A 162 8.58 19.47 14.08
CA ILE A 162 9.26 18.18 14.04
C ILE A 162 8.81 17.40 12.80
N PRO A 163 9.69 17.19 11.80
CA PRO A 163 9.37 16.46 10.61
C PRO A 163 9.21 14.96 10.90
N LEU A 164 8.25 14.30 10.21
CA LEU A 164 7.98 12.87 10.39
C LEU A 164 9.20 11.98 10.07
N ASN A 165 10.10 12.44 9.21
CA ASN A 165 11.30 11.69 8.84
C ASN A 165 12.53 11.95 9.74
N SER A 166 12.34 12.62 10.88
CA SER A 166 13.39 12.70 11.89
C SER A 166 13.67 11.32 12.49
N PHE A 167 14.92 11.08 12.86
CA PHE A 167 15.36 9.77 13.35
C PHE A 167 14.54 9.31 14.57
N GLU A 168 14.32 10.20 15.53
CA GLU A 168 13.59 9.90 16.77
C GLU A 168 12.13 9.53 16.51
N VAL A 169 11.48 10.20 15.55
CA VAL A 169 10.10 9.93 15.18
C VAL A 169 9.97 8.57 14.46
N LEU A 170 10.90 8.28 13.55
CA LEU A 170 10.91 6.99 12.84
C LEU A 170 11.20 5.83 13.79
N GLU A 171 12.12 5.99 14.75
CA GLU A 171 12.37 4.96 15.77
C GLU A 171 11.16 4.76 16.68
N TRP A 172 10.54 5.85 17.16
CA TRP A 172 9.31 5.76 17.94
C TRP A 172 8.18 5.04 17.18
N ALA A 173 7.97 5.38 15.91
CA ALA A 173 6.96 4.73 15.07
C ALA A 173 7.25 3.22 14.89
N ARG A 174 8.53 2.87 14.70
CA ARG A 174 8.99 1.48 14.60
C ARG A 174 8.74 0.70 15.89
N GLU A 175 9.13 1.27 17.02
CA GLU A 175 8.93 0.67 18.33
C GLU A 175 7.44 0.47 18.64
N SER A 176 6.61 1.50 18.39
CA SER A 176 5.17 1.43 18.59
C SER A 176 4.52 0.32 17.74
N LEU A 177 4.90 0.20 16.46
CA LEU A 177 4.39 -0.87 15.61
C LEU A 177 4.84 -2.26 16.09
N ASN A 178 6.12 -2.40 16.46
CA ASN A 178 6.64 -3.66 16.99
C ASN A 178 5.94 -4.09 18.27
N GLU A 179 5.70 -3.18 19.21
CA GLU A 179 4.94 -3.45 20.43
C GLU A 179 3.52 -3.93 20.12
N GLN A 180 2.83 -3.31 19.17
CA GLN A 180 1.50 -3.73 18.74
C GLN A 180 1.50 -5.13 18.11
N TYR A 181 2.57 -5.51 17.41
CA TYR A 181 2.75 -6.88 16.87
C TYR A 181 3.20 -7.89 17.93
N GLY A 182 3.59 -7.44 19.13
CA GLY A 182 4.05 -8.29 20.23
C GLY A 182 5.51 -8.71 20.12
N PHE A 183 6.36 -7.89 19.47
CA PHE A 183 7.82 -8.10 19.35
C PHE A 183 8.59 -7.30 20.41
#